data_2e232f3597e7f9fdd480c276cfdee484
#
_entry.id   2e232f3597e7f9fdd480c276cfdee484
#
_cell.length_a   1.000
_cell.length_b   1.000
_cell.length_c   1.000
_cell.angle_alpha   90.00
_cell.angle_beta   90.00
_cell.angle_gamma   90.00
#
_symmetry.space_group_name_H-M   'P 1'
#
loop_
_entity.id
_entity.type
_entity.pdbx_description
1 polymer ?
#
loop_
_entity_poly.entity_id
_entity_poly.type
_entity_poly.pdbx_seq_one_letter_code
_entity_poly.pdbx_strand_id
1 'polypeptide(L)'
;LGKTIGDHFEPANIFIEGEAPGLFFGYKTQGIIQEEDVVDGKVGYISSDGSTKYYTSSVGNDMAAGNIKCVDVNEDGVVDANDMAVIGDPNPDFTYGFQTRLEWKNISLSASFTGVYGNDILNTNIRYEQTPSRQAGNLRKDAYYNAWTPENRSNLYPSSTSNVKGVVYDRYIEDGSYLRC
;
A
#
# COMPACT_ATOMS: atom_id res chain seq x y z
N LEU A 1 -4.84 17.11 15.92
CA LEU A 1 -4.43 16.43 14.69
C LEU A 1 -3.21 17.14 14.13
N GLY A 2 -2.01 16.63 14.48
CA GLY A 2 -0.75 17.13 13.95
C GLY A 2 -0.54 16.60 12.53
N LYS A 3 -0.94 17.37 11.54
CA LYS A 3 -0.64 17.10 10.13
C LYS A 3 0.80 17.55 9.87
N THR A 4 1.74 16.64 9.76
CA THR A 4 3.11 16.98 9.34
C THR A 4 3.11 17.16 7.83
N ILE A 5 3.22 18.38 7.38
CA ILE A 5 3.28 18.74 5.96
C ILE A 5 4.75 18.76 5.57
N GLY A 6 5.20 17.79 4.76
CA GLY A 6 6.47 17.87 4.04
C GLY A 6 6.18 18.33 2.60
N ASP A 7 6.86 19.36 2.15
CA ASP A 7 6.80 19.84 0.77
C ASP A 7 7.24 18.71 -0.18
N HIS A 8 6.38 18.22 -1.03
CA HIS A 8 6.54 17.24 -2.14
C HIS A 8 6.20 15.77 -1.88
N PHE A 9 5.91 15.32 -0.66
CA PHE A 9 5.31 14.01 -0.42
C PHE A 9 4.06 14.19 0.43
N GLU A 10 2.93 13.65 0.02
CA GLU A 10 1.80 13.52 0.93
C GLU A 10 2.27 12.73 2.15
N PRO A 11 1.90 13.16 3.37
CA PRO A 11 2.40 12.52 4.57
C PRO A 11 1.96 11.06 4.61
N ALA A 12 2.94 10.15 4.52
CA ALA A 12 2.71 8.73 4.65
C ALA A 12 2.44 8.33 6.11
N ASN A 13 2.70 9.21 7.06
CA ASN A 13 2.63 8.94 8.49
C ASN A 13 1.72 9.94 9.20
N ILE A 14 1.02 9.44 10.22
CA ILE A 14 0.15 10.24 11.08
C ILE A 14 0.49 10.02 12.57
N PHE A 15 0.24 11.04 13.37
CA PHE A 15 0.27 10.96 14.83
C PHE A 15 -1.15 11.19 15.36
N ILE A 16 -1.70 10.19 16.02
CA ILE A 16 -3.04 10.20 16.61
C ILE A 16 -2.86 10.06 18.11
N GLU A 17 -3.54 10.90 18.89
CA GLU A 17 -3.50 10.83 20.36
C GLU A 17 -4.07 9.48 20.84
N GLY A 18 -3.27 8.76 21.65
CA GLY A 18 -3.63 7.43 22.15
C GLY A 18 -3.22 6.26 21.27
N GLU A 19 -2.70 6.51 20.07
CA GLU A 19 -2.23 5.48 19.16
C GLU A 19 -0.70 5.42 19.09
N ALA A 20 -0.17 4.36 18.49
CA ALA A 20 1.26 4.21 18.25
C ALA A 20 1.81 5.35 17.36
N PRO A 21 3.04 5.81 17.57
CA PRO A 21 3.60 6.89 16.78
C PRO A 21 3.97 6.44 15.37
N GLY A 22 3.73 7.30 14.39
CA GLY A 22 4.22 7.11 13.03
C GLY A 22 3.42 6.10 12.19
N LEU A 23 2.18 5.82 12.55
CA LEU A 23 1.28 4.96 11.77
C LEU A 23 1.24 5.39 10.30
N PHE A 24 1.22 4.41 9.39
CA PHE A 24 1.06 4.70 7.97
C PHE A 24 -0.37 5.12 7.68
N PHE A 25 -0.50 6.21 6.92
CA PHE A 25 -1.77 6.85 6.64
C PHE A 25 -1.95 7.07 5.15
N GLY A 26 -3.06 6.60 4.59
CA GLY A 26 -3.31 6.64 3.16
C GLY A 26 -4.67 6.08 2.78
N TYR A 27 -4.84 5.79 1.49
CA TYR A 27 -6.09 5.26 0.96
C TYR A 27 -6.10 3.74 0.93
N LYS A 28 -7.23 3.15 1.31
CA LYS A 28 -7.52 1.74 1.13
C LYS A 28 -7.89 1.45 -0.31
N THR A 29 -7.47 0.28 -0.84
CA THR A 29 -7.69 -0.09 -2.23
C THR A 29 -8.34 -1.45 -2.39
N GLN A 30 -9.08 -1.63 -3.48
CA GLN A 30 -9.69 -2.93 -3.89
C GLN A 30 -9.20 -3.37 -5.29
N GLY A 31 -7.91 -3.20 -5.55
CA GLY A 31 -7.30 -3.62 -6.82
C GLY A 31 -7.35 -2.55 -7.90
N ILE A 32 -7.65 -2.95 -9.12
CA ILE A 32 -7.68 -2.09 -10.31
C ILE A 32 -9.11 -2.00 -10.83
N ILE A 33 -9.53 -0.80 -11.20
CA ILE A 33 -10.85 -0.53 -11.79
C ILE A 33 -10.97 -1.33 -13.10
N GLN A 34 -11.98 -2.19 -13.19
CA GLN A 34 -12.34 -2.89 -14.40
C GLN A 34 -13.40 -2.11 -15.19
N GLU A 35 -13.62 -2.46 -16.46
CA GLU A 35 -14.62 -1.76 -17.29
C GLU A 35 -16.03 -1.86 -16.71
N GLU A 36 -16.38 -3.02 -16.15
CA GLU A 36 -17.66 -3.27 -15.49
C GLU A 36 -17.87 -2.53 -14.18
N ASP A 37 -16.79 -2.07 -13.54
CA ASP A 37 -16.88 -1.27 -12.31
C ASP A 37 -17.34 0.17 -12.60
N VAL A 38 -17.21 0.64 -13.83
CA VAL A 38 -17.54 2.02 -14.19
C VAL A 38 -18.98 2.10 -14.69
N VAL A 39 -19.84 2.72 -13.90
CA VAL A 39 -21.26 2.93 -14.21
C VAL A 39 -21.60 4.43 -14.09
N ASP A 40 -22.10 5.03 -15.14
CA ASP A 40 -22.48 6.44 -15.19
C ASP A 40 -21.40 7.41 -14.70
N GLY A 41 -20.13 7.11 -15.01
CA GLY A 41 -18.98 7.91 -14.59
C GLY A 41 -18.60 7.81 -13.12
N LYS A 42 -19.14 6.80 -12.42
CA LYS A 42 -18.79 6.43 -11.04
C LYS A 42 -18.13 5.07 -11.01
N VAL A 43 -17.31 4.83 -9.99
CA VAL A 43 -16.65 3.54 -9.79
C VAL A 43 -17.33 2.76 -8.68
N GLY A 44 -17.71 1.51 -8.99
CA GLY A 44 -18.25 0.56 -8.02
C GLY A 44 -17.16 -0.07 -7.17
N TYR A 45 -17.40 -0.16 -5.87
CA TYR A 45 -16.56 -0.86 -4.90
C TYR A 45 -17.42 -1.68 -3.93
N ILE A 46 -16.81 -2.64 -3.24
CA ILE A 46 -17.49 -3.41 -2.20
C ILE A 46 -17.28 -2.70 -0.88
N SER A 47 -18.38 -2.25 -0.29
CA SER A 47 -18.39 -1.60 1.02
C SER A 47 -18.18 -2.61 2.17
N SER A 48 -17.99 -2.12 3.38
CA SER A 48 -17.78 -2.91 4.59
C SER A 48 -18.95 -3.84 4.91
N ASP A 49 -20.17 -3.50 4.48
CA ASP A 49 -21.38 -4.32 4.62
C ASP A 49 -21.55 -5.38 3.52
N GLY A 50 -20.59 -5.46 2.56
CA GLY A 50 -20.63 -6.38 1.42
C GLY A 50 -21.50 -5.92 0.26
N SER A 51 -22.11 -4.74 0.33
CA SER A 51 -22.88 -4.16 -0.77
C SER A 51 -21.99 -3.46 -1.78
N THR A 52 -22.43 -3.38 -3.04
CA THR A 52 -21.78 -2.57 -4.05
C THR A 52 -22.24 -1.13 -3.91
N LYS A 53 -21.30 -0.22 -3.63
CA LYS A 53 -21.52 1.22 -3.62
C LYS A 53 -20.71 1.87 -4.74
N TYR A 54 -21.00 3.14 -5.01
CA TYR A 54 -20.38 3.87 -6.11
C TYR A 54 -19.84 5.20 -5.61
N TYR A 55 -18.62 5.55 -6.03
CA TYR A 55 -18.00 6.82 -5.70
C TYR A 55 -17.57 7.61 -6.94
N THR A 56 -17.40 8.91 -6.76
CA THR A 56 -16.58 9.79 -7.59
C THR A 56 -15.30 10.13 -6.86
N SER A 57 -14.23 10.56 -7.56
CA SER A 57 -12.97 10.90 -6.90
C SER A 57 -12.55 12.33 -7.19
N SER A 58 -12.10 13.04 -6.15
CA SER A 58 -11.44 14.33 -6.25
C SER A 58 -9.90 14.21 -6.07
N VAL A 59 -9.41 13.03 -5.76
CA VAL A 59 -7.99 12.76 -5.49
C VAL A 59 -7.34 12.23 -6.75
N GLY A 60 -6.81 13.07 -7.62
CA GLY A 60 -5.86 12.75 -8.70
C GLY A 60 -5.95 11.39 -9.42
N ASN A 61 -6.99 10.64 -9.14
CA ASN A 61 -7.25 9.30 -9.64
C ASN A 61 -8.35 9.40 -10.70
N ASP A 62 -8.01 9.07 -11.94
CA ASP A 62 -9.00 8.98 -12.99
C ASP A 62 -9.98 7.84 -12.67
N MET A 63 -11.28 8.12 -12.90
CA MET A 63 -12.38 7.19 -12.74
C MET A 63 -12.46 6.16 -13.87
N ALA A 64 -11.41 6.03 -14.65
CA ALA A 64 -11.34 5.15 -15.81
C ALA A 64 -10.82 3.75 -15.43
N ALA A 65 -11.26 2.75 -16.19
CA ALA A 65 -10.72 1.40 -16.09
C ALA A 65 -9.19 1.39 -16.26
N GLY A 66 -8.51 0.53 -15.51
CA GLY A 66 -7.06 0.47 -15.46
C GLY A 66 -6.40 1.32 -14.37
N ASN A 67 -7.15 2.19 -13.68
CA ASN A 67 -6.66 2.93 -12.52
C ASN A 67 -6.85 2.16 -11.21
N ILE A 68 -6.21 2.62 -10.13
CA ILE A 68 -6.34 1.99 -8.81
C ILE A 68 -7.75 2.26 -8.25
N LYS A 69 -8.44 1.19 -7.86
CA LYS A 69 -9.76 1.26 -7.24
C LYS A 69 -9.61 1.57 -5.75
N CYS A 70 -10.05 2.75 -5.34
CA CYS A 70 -10.08 3.15 -3.94
C CYS A 70 -11.36 2.67 -3.22
N VAL A 71 -11.33 2.72 -1.90
CA VAL A 71 -12.50 2.51 -1.04
C VAL A 71 -12.91 3.87 -0.49
N ASP A 72 -14.19 4.19 -0.62
CA ASP A 72 -14.84 5.29 0.06
C ASP A 72 -15.12 4.84 1.51
N VAL A 73 -14.30 5.31 2.44
CA VAL A 73 -14.29 4.82 3.83
C VAL A 73 -15.44 5.43 4.65
N ASN A 74 -15.76 6.69 4.37
CA ASN A 74 -16.83 7.40 5.07
C ASN A 74 -18.21 7.20 4.41
N GLU A 75 -18.24 6.56 3.21
CA GLU A 75 -19.42 6.20 2.43
C GLU A 75 -20.27 7.40 1.99
N ASP A 76 -19.64 8.56 1.75
CA ASP A 76 -20.35 9.77 1.30
C ASP A 76 -20.48 9.85 -0.25
N GLY A 77 -19.91 8.89 -0.97
CA GLY A 77 -19.95 8.79 -2.43
C GLY A 77 -18.87 9.60 -3.14
N VAL A 78 -17.88 10.12 -2.41
CA VAL A 78 -16.76 10.87 -2.97
C VAL A 78 -15.46 10.43 -2.30
N VAL A 79 -14.54 9.84 -3.03
CA VAL A 79 -13.21 9.57 -2.47
C VAL A 79 -12.39 10.86 -2.46
N ASP A 80 -12.11 11.34 -1.25
CA ASP A 80 -11.33 12.55 -0.99
C ASP A 80 -10.37 12.38 0.21
N ALA A 81 -9.84 13.49 0.75
CA ALA A 81 -8.91 13.44 1.88
C ALA A 81 -9.53 12.90 3.19
N ASN A 82 -10.86 12.84 3.29
CA ASN A 82 -11.56 12.31 4.45
C ASN A 82 -11.60 10.76 4.46
N ASP A 83 -11.31 10.13 3.31
CA ASP A 83 -11.24 8.67 3.17
C ASP A 83 -9.87 8.09 3.51
N MET A 84 -8.90 8.95 3.83
CA MET A 84 -7.62 8.49 4.32
C MET A 84 -7.77 7.83 5.69
N ALA A 85 -7.18 6.67 5.84
CA ALA A 85 -7.23 5.87 7.06
C ALA A 85 -5.83 5.36 7.44
N VAL A 86 -5.70 4.81 8.64
CA VAL A 86 -4.50 4.03 9.00
C VAL A 86 -4.48 2.77 8.13
N ILE A 87 -3.37 2.58 7.42
CA ILE A 87 -3.14 1.49 6.46
C ILE A 87 -2.04 0.53 6.90
N GLY A 88 -1.28 0.86 7.94
CA GLY A 88 -0.26 -0.01 8.51
C GLY A 88 0.42 0.60 9.73
N ASP A 89 1.12 -0.25 10.48
CA ASP A 89 1.86 0.11 11.70
C ASP A 89 3.35 -0.24 11.54
N PRO A 90 4.26 0.74 11.54
CA PRO A 90 5.71 0.47 11.50
C PRO A 90 6.27 -0.09 12.81
N ASN A 91 5.48 -0.05 13.89
CA ASN A 91 5.94 -0.51 15.20
C ASN A 91 5.76 -2.03 15.31
N PRO A 92 6.78 -2.77 15.76
CA PRO A 92 6.65 -4.21 15.91
C PRO A 92 5.79 -4.59 17.13
N ASP A 93 5.02 -5.66 17.00
CA ASP A 93 4.32 -6.26 18.14
C ASP A 93 5.30 -6.75 19.20
N PHE A 94 6.40 -7.39 18.76
CA PHE A 94 7.50 -7.79 19.64
C PHE A 94 8.81 -7.99 18.87
N THR A 95 9.90 -7.89 19.62
CA THR A 95 11.24 -8.26 19.19
C THR A 95 11.71 -9.45 19.98
N TYR A 96 12.48 -10.35 19.37
CA TYR A 96 12.96 -11.55 20.02
C TYR A 96 14.41 -11.84 19.65
N GLY A 97 15.10 -12.52 20.59
CA GLY A 97 16.46 -12.98 20.36
C GLY A 97 16.69 -14.32 21.04
N PHE A 98 17.45 -15.16 20.36
CA PHE A 98 17.91 -16.44 20.87
C PHE A 98 19.38 -16.62 20.58
N GLN A 99 20.16 -17.01 21.58
CA GLN A 99 21.59 -17.31 21.42
C GLN A 99 21.89 -18.69 21.97
N THR A 100 22.65 -19.46 21.20
CA THR A 100 23.13 -20.78 21.61
C THR A 100 24.62 -20.88 21.40
N ARG A 101 25.30 -21.64 22.32
CA ARG A 101 26.70 -22.01 22.20
C ARG A 101 26.84 -23.48 22.56
N LEU A 102 27.44 -24.25 21.66
CA LEU A 102 27.74 -25.64 21.82
C LEU A 102 29.25 -25.82 21.80
N GLU A 103 29.78 -26.52 22.81
CA GLU A 103 31.19 -26.85 22.88
C GLU A 103 31.34 -28.36 22.98
N TRP A 104 32.18 -28.92 22.10
CA TRP A 104 32.51 -30.34 22.11
C TRP A 104 33.98 -30.53 21.76
N LYS A 105 34.74 -31.02 22.75
CA LYS A 105 36.20 -31.16 22.65
C LYS A 105 36.87 -29.85 22.24
N ASN A 106 37.47 -29.81 21.04
CA ASN A 106 38.18 -28.64 20.52
C ASN A 106 37.32 -27.85 19.49
N ILE A 107 36.03 -28.16 19.41
CA ILE A 107 35.09 -27.50 18.47
C ILE A 107 34.08 -26.71 19.30
N SER A 108 33.91 -25.42 18.96
CA SER A 108 32.85 -24.59 19.49
C SER A 108 31.99 -24.05 18.34
N LEU A 109 30.69 -24.16 18.50
CA LEU A 109 29.70 -23.59 17.59
C LEU A 109 28.85 -22.59 18.37
N SER A 110 28.76 -21.35 17.88
CA SER A 110 27.84 -20.35 18.43
C SER A 110 26.93 -19.83 17.31
N ALA A 111 25.64 -19.68 17.64
CA ALA A 111 24.67 -19.08 16.78
C ALA A 111 23.83 -18.07 17.55
N SER A 112 23.58 -16.90 16.96
CA SER A 112 22.76 -15.84 17.51
C SER A 112 21.67 -15.49 16.53
N PHE A 113 20.43 -15.53 16.96
CA PHE A 113 19.26 -15.21 16.18
C PHE A 113 18.59 -13.97 16.77
N THR A 114 18.24 -13.04 15.92
CA THR A 114 17.43 -11.89 16.29
C THR A 114 16.31 -11.70 15.28
N GLY A 115 15.15 -11.33 15.76
CA GLY A 115 14.01 -11.12 14.88
C GLY A 115 13.06 -10.04 15.40
N VAL A 116 12.24 -9.60 14.50
CA VAL A 116 11.17 -8.64 14.71
C VAL A 116 9.91 -9.20 14.07
N TYR A 117 8.78 -8.99 14.70
CA TYR A 117 7.50 -9.48 14.21
C TYR A 117 6.42 -8.42 14.31
N GLY A 118 5.55 -8.35 13.29
CA GLY A 118 4.32 -7.58 13.28
C GLY A 118 4.50 -6.12 12.86
N ASN A 119 5.69 -5.72 12.41
CA ASN A 119 5.85 -4.37 11.85
C ASN A 119 5.58 -4.34 10.35
N ASP A 120 4.98 -3.25 9.89
CA ASP A 120 4.78 -2.97 8.48
C ASP A 120 5.92 -2.10 7.90
N ILE A 121 6.15 -2.24 6.61
CA ILE A 121 7.09 -1.40 5.86
C ILE A 121 6.37 -0.77 4.67
N LEU A 122 6.47 0.54 4.53
CA LEU A 122 6.02 1.24 3.33
C LEU A 122 7.08 1.13 2.22
N ASN A 123 6.85 0.26 1.26
CA ASN A 123 7.73 0.07 0.11
C ASN A 123 7.43 1.09 -1.01
N THR A 124 8.02 2.26 -0.91
CA THR A 124 7.84 3.31 -1.92
C THR A 124 8.43 2.96 -3.29
N ASN A 125 9.36 1.98 -3.37
CA ASN A 125 9.94 1.55 -4.63
C ASN A 125 8.89 0.87 -5.53
N ILE A 126 7.96 0.10 -4.94
CA ILE A 126 6.87 -0.53 -5.68
C ILE A 126 6.08 0.50 -6.48
N ARG A 127 5.80 1.66 -5.88
CA ARG A 127 5.10 2.75 -6.55
C ARG A 127 5.80 3.21 -7.82
N TYR A 128 7.14 3.28 -7.79
CA TYR A 128 7.94 3.71 -8.95
C TYR A 128 8.11 2.61 -9.99
N GLU A 129 8.30 1.39 -9.54
CA GLU A 129 8.60 0.24 -10.39
C GLU A 129 7.37 -0.36 -11.06
N GLN A 130 6.19 -0.19 -10.45
CA GLN A 130 4.92 -0.76 -10.93
C GLN A 130 3.98 0.25 -11.59
N THR A 131 4.35 1.54 -11.66
CA THR A 131 3.51 2.57 -12.27
C THR A 131 4.07 3.00 -13.61
N PRO A 132 3.55 2.49 -14.74
CA PRO A 132 4.09 2.73 -16.07
C PRO A 132 4.03 4.20 -16.53
N SER A 133 3.11 4.98 -15.97
CA SER A 133 2.89 6.39 -16.33
C SER A 133 3.94 7.35 -15.81
N ARG A 134 4.92 6.89 -15.01
CA ARG A 134 5.95 7.77 -14.48
C ARG A 134 7.08 7.97 -15.48
N GLN A 135 7.37 9.25 -15.74
CA GLN A 135 8.45 9.67 -16.64
C GLN A 135 9.82 9.23 -16.14
N ALA A 136 10.65 8.76 -17.05
CA ALA A 136 12.11 8.60 -16.92
C ALA A 136 12.61 7.59 -15.86
N GLY A 137 11.89 6.52 -15.58
CA GLY A 137 12.35 5.42 -14.72
C GLY A 137 12.32 4.06 -15.43
N ASN A 138 13.14 3.13 -14.98
CA ASN A 138 13.03 1.75 -15.39
C ASN A 138 11.80 1.12 -14.74
N LEU A 139 10.98 0.47 -15.55
CA LEU A 139 9.83 -0.30 -15.10
C LEU A 139 10.25 -1.75 -14.86
N ARG A 140 9.67 -2.39 -13.85
CA ARG A 140 9.83 -3.85 -13.67
C ARG A 140 9.24 -4.58 -14.85
N LYS A 141 9.93 -5.64 -15.27
CA LYS A 141 9.51 -6.46 -16.41
C LYS A 141 8.10 -7.05 -16.23
N ASP A 142 7.79 -7.51 -15.02
CA ASP A 142 6.47 -8.05 -14.67
C ASP A 142 5.37 -6.98 -14.73
N ALA A 143 5.64 -5.75 -14.28
CA ALA A 143 4.71 -4.64 -14.39
C ALA A 143 4.44 -4.25 -15.86
N TYR A 144 5.46 -4.29 -16.71
CA TYR A 144 5.30 -4.00 -18.13
C TYR A 144 4.42 -5.03 -18.86
N TYR A 145 4.69 -6.35 -18.66
CA TYR A 145 3.94 -7.41 -19.35
C TYR A 145 2.55 -7.68 -18.77
N ASN A 146 2.34 -7.35 -17.49
CA ASN A 146 1.06 -7.59 -16.81
C ASN A 146 0.29 -6.29 -16.52
N ALA A 147 0.69 -5.16 -17.10
CA ALA A 147 -0.08 -3.92 -17.03
C ALA A 147 -1.53 -4.18 -17.50
N TRP A 148 -2.46 -3.52 -16.84
CA TRP A 148 -3.86 -3.64 -17.20
C TRP A 148 -4.11 -3.10 -18.63
N THR A 149 -4.78 -3.91 -19.43
CA THR A 149 -5.41 -3.52 -20.71
C THR A 149 -6.77 -4.20 -20.80
N PRO A 150 -7.66 -3.79 -21.72
CA PRO A 150 -8.94 -4.48 -21.92
C PRO A 150 -8.79 -5.98 -22.20
N GLU A 151 -7.70 -6.40 -22.88
CA GLU A 151 -7.38 -7.77 -23.21
C GLU A 151 -6.62 -8.51 -22.10
N ASN A 152 -5.88 -7.78 -21.27
CA ASN A 152 -5.11 -8.30 -20.14
C ASN A 152 -5.60 -7.66 -18.84
N ARG A 153 -6.69 -8.17 -18.30
CA ARG A 153 -7.33 -7.64 -17.09
C ARG A 153 -6.53 -7.96 -15.84
N SER A 154 -5.61 -7.07 -15.49
CA SER A 154 -4.84 -7.15 -14.26
C SER A 154 -5.62 -6.57 -13.09
N ASN A 155 -5.53 -7.19 -11.91
CA ASN A 155 -5.99 -6.61 -10.66
C ASN A 155 -4.83 -6.12 -9.78
N LEU A 156 -3.59 -6.30 -10.26
CA LEU A 156 -2.38 -5.94 -9.53
C LEU A 156 -1.64 -4.75 -10.17
N TYR A 157 -1.48 -4.75 -11.48
CA TYR A 157 -0.72 -3.72 -12.18
C TYR A 157 -1.65 -2.75 -12.90
N PRO A 158 -1.58 -1.44 -12.58
CA PRO A 158 -2.41 -0.44 -13.25
C PRO A 158 -2.04 -0.29 -14.73
N SER A 159 -2.90 0.38 -15.47
CA SER A 159 -2.68 0.74 -16.87
C SER A 159 -1.46 1.65 -17.03
N SER A 160 -0.83 1.60 -18.20
CA SER A 160 0.26 2.51 -18.58
C SER A 160 -0.14 3.98 -18.60
N THR A 161 -1.42 4.27 -18.66
CA THR A 161 -1.99 5.63 -18.61
C THR A 161 -2.43 6.06 -17.21
N SER A 162 -2.35 5.15 -16.24
CA SER A 162 -2.79 5.41 -14.86
C SER A 162 -2.04 6.57 -14.22
N ASN A 163 -2.78 7.51 -13.64
CA ASN A 163 -2.21 8.69 -12.98
C ASN A 163 -2.15 8.48 -11.45
N VAL A 164 -1.02 7.95 -10.98
CA VAL A 164 -0.79 7.66 -9.54
C VAL A 164 0.06 8.77 -8.92
N LYS A 165 -0.38 10.02 -9.02
CA LYS A 165 0.37 11.16 -8.49
C LYS A 165 0.18 11.31 -6.98
N GLY A 166 1.31 11.35 -6.25
CA GLY A 166 1.38 11.84 -4.88
C GLY A 166 0.69 11.00 -3.82
N VAL A 167 -0.07 9.98 -4.17
CA VAL A 167 -0.99 9.26 -3.28
C VAL A 167 -0.33 8.04 -2.64
N VAL A 168 -0.57 7.85 -1.34
CA VAL A 168 -0.14 6.66 -0.59
C VAL A 168 -1.30 5.68 -0.51
N TYR A 169 -1.05 4.45 -0.95
CA TYR A 169 -2.04 3.37 -0.95
C TYR A 169 -1.59 2.22 -0.06
N ASP A 170 -2.54 1.52 0.54
CA ASP A 170 -2.30 0.32 1.35
C ASP A 170 -1.56 -0.79 0.61
N ARG A 171 -1.71 -0.89 -0.69
CA ARG A 171 -1.00 -1.85 -1.56
C ARG A 171 0.52 -1.70 -1.57
N TYR A 172 1.06 -0.62 -1.02
CA TYR A 172 2.51 -0.39 -0.88
C TYR A 172 3.03 -0.80 0.50
N ILE A 173 2.16 -1.30 1.37
CA ILE A 173 2.52 -1.82 2.67
C ILE A 173 2.89 -3.30 2.54
N GLU A 174 4.02 -3.66 3.09
CA GLU A 174 4.54 -5.02 3.13
C GLU A 174 4.84 -5.43 4.58
N ASP A 175 4.73 -6.72 4.89
CA ASP A 175 5.16 -7.27 6.16
C ASP A 175 6.67 -7.10 6.32
N GLY A 176 7.08 -6.38 7.36
CA GLY A 176 8.46 -6.13 7.73
C GLY A 176 9.05 -7.15 8.69
N SER A 177 8.32 -8.20 9.05
CA SER A 177 8.79 -9.24 9.97
C SER A 177 10.01 -9.97 9.43
N TYR A 178 11.01 -10.20 10.27
CA TYR A 178 12.21 -10.94 9.86
C TYR A 178 12.83 -11.74 10.98
N LEU A 179 13.60 -12.74 10.58
CA LEU A 179 14.54 -13.48 11.43
C LEU A 179 15.93 -13.43 10.79
N ARG A 180 16.92 -12.99 11.56
CA ARG A 180 18.34 -12.94 11.15
C ARG A 180 19.15 -13.91 12.02
N CYS A 181 20.04 -14.68 11.39
CA CYS A 181 21.09 -15.48 11.99
C CYS A 181 22.44 -14.85 11.76
#